data_b17cfa8da4964d13866644bec1f06de3
#
_entry.id   b17cfa8da4964d13866644bec1f06de3
#
_cell.length_a   1.000
_cell.length_b   1.000
_cell.length_c   1.000
_cell.angle_alpha   90.00
_cell.angle_beta   90.00
_cell.angle_gamma   90.00
#
_symmetry.space_group_name_H-M   'P 1'
#
loop_
_entity.id
_entity.type
_entity.pdbx_description
1 polymer ?
#
loop_
_entity_poly.entity_id
_entity_poly.type
_entity_poly.pdbx_seq_one_letter_code
_entity_poly.pdbx_strand_id
1 'polypeptide(L)'
;TELNHKGNKSMKLESLARLNGFDSSGAHGALFDTDLTVKVLGLLKNKQPDLWHEYLKTKSKVVVENLIKQEKMFTINENFFGKNYLFLVAPLHPNSCMHPVYKWGQVVNLSANIEELQKLNYQDLKKEMRKSPRFYKTIKSNKAPIILDKSLGLKVDPYKKIGINLLNKR
;
A
#
# COMPACT_ATOMS: atom_id res chain seq x y z
N THR A 1 -9.34 8.89 -17.13
CA THR A 1 -8.94 9.77 -16.02
C THR A 1 -8.54 11.12 -16.59
N GLU A 2 -9.08 12.21 -16.04
CA GLU A 2 -8.64 13.55 -16.39
C GLU A 2 -7.17 13.72 -16.02
N LEU A 3 -6.46 14.51 -16.84
CA LEU A 3 -5.08 14.87 -16.55
C LEU A 3 -5.07 16.24 -15.84
N ASN A 4 -4.20 16.39 -14.84
CA ASN A 4 -3.94 17.67 -14.23
C ASN A 4 -3.02 18.53 -15.14
N HIS A 5 -2.76 19.78 -14.76
CA HIS A 5 -1.88 20.70 -15.51
C HIS A 5 -0.44 20.19 -15.74
N LYS A 6 -0.01 19.14 -15.02
CA LYS A 6 1.30 18.47 -15.18
C LYS A 6 1.22 17.18 -16.00
N GLY A 7 0.09 16.90 -16.65
CA GLY A 7 -0.12 15.66 -17.41
C GLY A 7 -0.29 14.40 -16.58
N ASN A 8 -0.42 14.50 -15.26
CA ASN A 8 -0.68 13.36 -14.39
C ASN A 8 -2.18 13.14 -14.21
N LYS A 9 -2.57 11.88 -13.97
CA LYS A 9 -3.97 11.52 -13.67
C LYS A 9 -4.48 12.30 -12.47
N SER A 10 -5.61 12.99 -12.61
CA SER A 10 -6.26 13.67 -11.50
C SER A 10 -6.95 12.67 -10.59
N MET A 11 -6.64 12.72 -9.30
CA MET A 11 -7.31 11.95 -8.26
C MET A 11 -8.22 12.81 -7.38
N LYS A 12 -8.53 14.04 -7.83
CA LYS A 12 -9.48 14.90 -7.14
C LYS A 12 -10.87 14.30 -7.17
N LEU A 13 -11.62 14.44 -6.07
CA LEU A 13 -12.98 13.92 -5.92
C LEU A 13 -13.89 14.41 -7.05
N GLU A 14 -13.89 15.71 -7.34
CA GLU A 14 -14.66 16.32 -8.43
C GLU A 14 -14.35 15.71 -9.82
N SER A 15 -13.07 15.43 -10.10
CA SER A 15 -12.63 14.80 -11.36
C SER A 15 -13.12 13.36 -11.45
N LEU A 16 -13.01 12.61 -10.36
CA LEU A 16 -13.50 11.23 -10.29
C LEU A 16 -15.03 11.17 -10.44
N ALA A 17 -15.74 12.09 -9.80
CA ALA A 17 -17.18 12.19 -9.86
C ALA A 17 -17.66 12.48 -11.29
N ARG A 18 -17.13 13.53 -11.91
CA ARG A 18 -17.49 13.96 -13.27
C ARG A 18 -17.25 12.85 -14.30
N LEU A 19 -16.11 12.18 -14.22
CA LEU A 19 -15.77 11.05 -15.11
C LEU A 19 -16.70 9.84 -14.96
N ASN A 20 -17.42 9.75 -13.84
CA ASN A 20 -18.38 8.68 -13.58
C ASN A 20 -19.84 9.16 -13.64
N GLY A 21 -20.09 10.33 -14.23
CA GLY A 21 -21.45 10.85 -14.48
C GLY A 21 -22.12 11.46 -13.25
N PHE A 22 -21.38 11.77 -12.19
CA PHE A 22 -21.92 12.51 -11.04
C PHE A 22 -21.76 14.02 -11.24
N ASP A 23 -22.78 14.77 -10.86
CA ASP A 23 -22.69 16.23 -10.80
C ASP A 23 -21.62 16.63 -9.79
N SER A 24 -20.77 17.57 -10.17
CA SER A 24 -19.71 18.13 -9.33
C SER A 24 -19.77 19.66 -9.22
N SER A 25 -20.88 20.27 -9.65
CA SER A 25 -21.06 21.74 -9.68
C SER A 25 -21.05 22.39 -8.29
N GLY A 26 -21.45 21.66 -7.26
CA GLY A 26 -21.44 22.11 -5.85
C GLY A 26 -20.15 21.76 -5.09
N ALA A 27 -19.08 21.34 -5.78
CA ALA A 27 -17.80 21.02 -5.14
C ALA A 27 -17.27 22.20 -4.29
N HIS A 28 -16.58 21.85 -3.20
CA HIS A 28 -16.10 22.75 -2.14
C HIS A 28 -17.16 23.14 -1.07
N GLY A 29 -18.39 22.60 -1.15
CA GLY A 29 -19.33 22.61 -0.05
C GLY A 29 -19.21 21.33 0.79
N ALA A 30 -19.03 21.46 2.11
CA ALA A 30 -18.75 20.30 2.98
C ALA A 30 -19.80 19.17 2.87
N LEU A 31 -21.08 19.52 2.83
CA LEU A 31 -22.17 18.55 2.69
C LEU A 31 -22.18 17.91 1.30
N PHE A 32 -21.96 18.72 0.26
CA PHE A 32 -21.90 18.25 -1.11
C PHE A 32 -20.70 17.30 -1.33
N ASP A 33 -19.53 17.66 -0.83
CA ASP A 33 -18.33 16.81 -0.91
C ASP A 33 -18.50 15.50 -0.15
N THR A 34 -19.22 15.51 0.96
CA THR A 34 -19.58 14.30 1.69
C THR A 34 -20.48 13.39 0.86
N ASP A 35 -21.56 13.91 0.29
CA ASP A 35 -22.48 13.16 -0.57
C ASP A 35 -21.73 12.61 -1.81
N LEU A 36 -20.90 13.43 -2.44
CA LEU A 36 -20.11 13.05 -3.59
C LEU A 36 -19.12 11.93 -3.24
N THR A 37 -18.49 11.99 -2.05
CA THR A 37 -17.62 10.94 -1.53
C THR A 37 -18.38 9.62 -1.38
N VAL A 38 -19.57 9.64 -0.79
CA VAL A 38 -20.42 8.45 -0.63
C VAL A 38 -20.78 7.83 -1.98
N LYS A 39 -21.13 8.65 -2.98
CA LYS A 39 -21.43 8.19 -4.34
C LYS A 39 -20.22 7.52 -5.01
N VAL A 40 -19.03 8.13 -4.92
CA VAL A 40 -17.79 7.57 -5.47
C VAL A 40 -17.41 6.28 -4.74
N LEU A 41 -17.54 6.21 -3.42
CA LEU A 41 -17.30 4.98 -2.65
C LEU A 41 -18.29 3.87 -3.01
N GLY A 42 -19.57 4.20 -3.21
CA GLY A 42 -20.60 3.26 -3.69
C GLY A 42 -20.25 2.68 -5.06
N LEU A 43 -19.75 3.52 -5.96
CA LEU A 43 -19.27 3.09 -7.28
C LEU A 43 -18.09 2.11 -7.17
N LEU A 44 -17.09 2.40 -6.31
CA LEU A 44 -15.96 1.51 -6.08
C LEU A 44 -16.39 0.17 -5.50
N LYS A 45 -17.28 0.17 -4.51
CA LYS A 45 -17.88 -1.04 -3.92
C LYS A 45 -18.55 -1.91 -4.98
N ASN A 46 -19.31 -1.30 -5.89
CA ASN A 46 -20.06 -2.03 -6.90
C ASN A 46 -19.15 -2.55 -8.04
N LYS A 47 -18.18 -1.76 -8.48
CA LYS A 47 -17.30 -2.12 -9.60
C LYS A 47 -16.14 -3.04 -9.20
N GLN A 48 -15.70 -2.99 -7.94
CA GLN A 48 -14.55 -3.73 -7.45
C GLN A 48 -14.81 -4.29 -6.04
N PRO A 49 -15.80 -5.18 -5.88
CA PRO A 49 -16.24 -5.66 -4.57
C PRO A 49 -15.13 -6.38 -3.80
N ASP A 50 -14.26 -7.13 -4.48
CA ASP A 50 -13.16 -7.86 -3.84
C ASP A 50 -12.12 -6.88 -3.27
N LEU A 51 -11.70 -5.88 -4.05
CA LEU A 51 -10.76 -4.84 -3.57
C LEU A 51 -11.40 -4.00 -2.45
N TRP A 52 -12.68 -3.71 -2.54
CA TRP A 52 -13.42 -3.03 -1.48
C TRP A 52 -13.40 -3.83 -0.17
N HIS A 53 -13.61 -5.14 -0.25
CA HIS A 53 -13.56 -6.04 0.91
C HIS A 53 -12.16 -6.07 1.54
N GLU A 54 -11.12 -6.22 0.71
CA GLU A 54 -9.73 -6.19 1.18
C GLU A 54 -9.38 -4.86 1.86
N TYR A 55 -9.79 -3.73 1.27
CA TYR A 55 -9.58 -2.41 1.87
C TYR A 55 -10.26 -2.27 3.23
N LEU A 56 -11.50 -2.74 3.38
CA LEU A 56 -12.24 -2.65 4.64
C LEU A 56 -11.64 -3.49 5.78
N LYS A 57 -10.91 -4.56 5.48
CA LYS A 57 -10.19 -5.34 6.51
C LYS A 57 -9.19 -4.48 7.28
N THR A 58 -8.57 -3.51 6.64
CA THR A 58 -7.50 -2.68 7.21
C THR A 58 -7.97 -1.35 7.80
N LYS A 59 -9.28 -1.15 7.95
CA LYS A 59 -9.86 0.04 8.61
C LYS A 59 -9.55 0.11 10.11
N SER A 60 -9.35 -1.04 10.75
CA SER A 60 -9.07 -1.16 12.19
C SER A 60 -7.57 -1.28 12.44
N LYS A 61 -7.03 -0.42 13.32
CA LYS A 61 -5.64 -0.47 13.77
C LYS A 61 -5.25 -1.87 14.31
N VAL A 62 -6.11 -2.46 15.13
CA VAL A 62 -5.87 -3.78 15.75
C VAL A 62 -5.79 -4.87 14.68
N VAL A 63 -6.67 -4.83 13.68
CA VAL A 63 -6.65 -5.79 12.58
C VAL A 63 -5.36 -5.67 11.78
N VAL A 64 -4.90 -4.44 11.47
CA VAL A 64 -3.62 -4.20 10.78
C VAL A 64 -2.44 -4.74 11.59
N GLU A 65 -2.39 -4.48 12.90
CA GLU A 65 -1.32 -4.96 13.76
C GLU A 65 -1.28 -6.48 13.84
N ASN A 66 -2.44 -7.13 13.94
CA ASN A 66 -2.54 -8.59 13.95
C ASN A 66 -2.12 -9.20 12.61
N LEU A 67 -2.54 -8.62 11.50
CA LEU A 67 -2.14 -9.04 10.16
C LEU A 67 -0.61 -9.00 10.01
N ILE A 68 0.03 -7.89 10.40
CA ILE A 68 1.49 -7.75 10.34
C ILE A 68 2.21 -8.79 11.19
N LYS A 69 1.64 -9.20 12.33
CA LYS A 69 2.25 -10.20 13.22
C LYS A 69 2.06 -11.64 12.75
N GLN A 70 0.99 -11.91 12.03
CA GLN A 70 0.55 -13.27 11.69
C GLN A 70 0.91 -13.68 10.27
N GLU A 71 0.88 -12.74 9.33
CA GLU A 71 1.13 -13.03 7.92
C GLU A 71 2.62 -13.13 7.60
N LYS A 72 2.99 -14.15 6.83
CA LYS A 72 4.37 -14.32 6.35
C LYS A 72 4.73 -13.30 5.28
N MET A 73 3.79 -13.00 4.38
CA MET A 73 3.92 -11.98 3.35
C MET A 73 2.55 -11.45 2.91
N PHE A 74 2.51 -10.21 2.50
CA PHE A 74 1.32 -9.54 1.98
C PHE A 74 1.71 -8.42 1.01
N THR A 75 0.74 -7.88 0.30
CA THR A 75 0.94 -6.76 -0.63
C THR A 75 0.54 -5.45 0.02
N ILE A 76 1.35 -4.41 -0.13
CA ILE A 76 0.97 -3.03 0.21
C ILE A 76 0.87 -2.19 -1.05
N ASN A 77 -0.10 -1.28 -1.07
CA ASN A 77 -0.23 -0.27 -2.10
C ASN A 77 0.23 1.08 -1.56
N GLU A 78 1.15 1.71 -2.27
CA GLU A 78 1.60 3.08 -1.99
C GLU A 78 1.43 3.93 -3.25
N ASN A 79 0.99 5.17 -3.07
CA ASN A 79 0.87 6.14 -4.16
C ASN A 79 2.00 7.16 -4.09
N PHE A 80 2.78 7.26 -5.16
CA PHE A 80 3.81 8.27 -5.33
C PHE A 80 3.59 9.03 -6.63
N PHE A 81 3.48 10.35 -6.55
CA PHE A 81 3.33 11.23 -7.71
C PHE A 81 2.17 10.82 -8.65
N GLY A 82 1.03 10.40 -8.08
CA GLY A 82 -0.13 9.98 -8.85
C GLY A 82 -0.02 8.59 -9.49
N LYS A 83 1.02 7.82 -9.18
CA LYS A 83 1.19 6.43 -9.61
C LYS A 83 1.07 5.49 -8.43
N ASN A 84 0.34 4.39 -8.63
CA ASN A 84 0.23 3.32 -7.66
C ASN A 84 1.35 2.30 -7.83
N TYR A 85 1.93 1.91 -6.71
CA TYR A 85 2.96 0.89 -6.64
C TYR A 85 2.51 -0.22 -5.69
N LEU A 86 2.59 -1.44 -6.16
CA LEU A 86 2.38 -2.63 -5.34
C LEU A 86 3.73 -3.17 -4.88
N PHE A 87 3.88 -3.31 -3.57
CA PHE A 87 5.05 -3.91 -2.96
C PHE A 87 4.66 -5.18 -2.25
N LEU A 88 5.26 -6.31 -2.63
CA LEU A 88 5.18 -7.53 -1.86
C LEU A 88 6.19 -7.45 -0.73
N VAL A 89 5.71 -7.54 0.49
CA VAL A 89 6.52 -7.34 1.70
C VAL A 89 6.35 -8.50 2.67
N ALA A 90 7.37 -8.71 3.50
CA ALA A 90 7.31 -9.60 4.65
C ALA A 90 7.57 -8.79 5.93
N PRO A 91 6.89 -9.11 7.05
CA PRO A 91 7.24 -8.55 8.35
C PRO A 91 8.67 -8.93 8.73
N LEU A 92 9.33 -8.07 9.47
CA LEU A 92 10.55 -8.46 10.17
C LEU A 92 10.24 -9.58 11.18
N HIS A 93 11.29 -10.14 11.78
CA HIS A 93 11.13 -11.17 12.83
C HIS A 93 10.01 -10.80 13.82
N PRO A 94 9.17 -11.74 14.29
CA PRO A 94 8.01 -11.46 15.15
C PRO A 94 8.29 -10.51 16.32
N ASN A 95 9.47 -10.58 16.93
CA ASN A 95 9.87 -9.70 18.03
C ASN A 95 10.24 -8.27 17.56
N SER A 96 10.43 -8.05 16.26
CA SER A 96 10.89 -6.77 15.66
C SER A 96 9.92 -6.21 14.61
N CYS A 97 8.84 -6.93 14.29
CA CYS A 97 7.92 -6.49 13.24
C CYS A 97 7.08 -5.27 13.63
N MET A 98 7.10 -4.88 14.91
CA MET A 98 6.40 -3.69 15.39
C MET A 98 7.38 -2.72 16.05
N HIS A 99 7.35 -1.46 15.64
CA HIS A 99 8.16 -0.43 16.27
C HIS A 99 7.83 -0.32 17.77
N PRO A 100 8.81 -0.35 18.69
CA PRO A 100 8.55 -0.48 20.13
C PRO A 100 7.72 0.66 20.71
N VAL A 101 7.91 1.89 20.22
CA VAL A 101 7.21 3.09 20.70
C VAL A 101 5.93 3.35 19.90
N TYR A 102 6.04 3.50 18.58
CA TYR A 102 4.92 3.93 17.73
C TYR A 102 3.96 2.80 17.36
N LYS A 103 4.35 1.53 17.60
CA LYS A 103 3.59 0.34 17.17
C LYS A 103 3.29 0.32 15.67
N TRP A 104 4.18 0.94 14.86
CA TRP A 104 4.11 0.85 13.41
C TRP A 104 4.71 -0.46 12.94
N GLY A 105 4.10 -1.07 11.94
CA GLY A 105 4.62 -2.28 11.33
C GLY A 105 5.94 -2.02 10.59
N GLN A 106 6.88 -2.93 10.75
CA GLN A 106 8.19 -2.90 10.10
C GLN A 106 8.30 -4.07 9.15
N VAL A 107 8.46 -3.78 7.87
CA VAL A 107 8.43 -4.78 6.81
C VAL A 107 9.57 -4.58 5.82
N VAL A 108 9.94 -5.67 5.17
CA VAL A 108 10.96 -5.69 4.12
C VAL A 108 10.30 -5.92 2.77
N ASN A 109 10.70 -5.14 1.77
CA ASN A 109 10.31 -5.34 0.40
C ASN A 109 11.05 -6.56 -0.18
N LEU A 110 10.30 -7.56 -0.58
CA LEU A 110 10.84 -8.84 -1.09
C LEU A 110 11.49 -8.73 -2.48
N SER A 111 11.49 -7.57 -3.12
CA SER A 111 12.33 -7.32 -4.29
C SER A 111 13.82 -7.22 -3.96
N ALA A 112 14.16 -6.89 -2.72
CA ALA A 112 15.55 -6.82 -2.27
C ALA A 112 16.18 -8.22 -2.16
N ASN A 113 17.50 -8.32 -2.37
CA ASN A 113 18.23 -9.54 -2.11
C ASN A 113 18.57 -9.64 -0.62
N ILE A 114 17.72 -10.32 0.12
CA ILE A 114 17.85 -10.42 1.59
C ILE A 114 19.14 -11.15 1.99
N GLU A 115 19.56 -12.16 1.24
CA GLU A 115 20.81 -12.91 1.52
C GLU A 115 22.04 -12.00 1.42
N GLU A 116 22.06 -11.07 0.48
CA GLU A 116 23.13 -10.07 0.37
C GLU A 116 23.07 -9.04 1.51
N LEU A 117 21.87 -8.57 1.85
CA LEU A 117 21.70 -7.63 2.94
C LEU A 117 22.16 -8.20 4.29
N GLN A 118 21.94 -9.48 4.54
CA GLN A 118 22.36 -10.16 5.78
C GLN A 118 23.88 -10.28 5.92
N LYS A 119 24.64 -10.23 4.83
CA LYS A 119 26.10 -10.27 4.85
C LYS A 119 26.76 -8.92 5.13
N LEU A 120 25.98 -7.83 5.06
CA LEU A 120 26.49 -6.49 5.25
C LEU A 120 26.79 -6.22 6.73
N ASN A 121 27.89 -5.49 6.99
CA ASN A 121 28.11 -4.89 8.28
C ASN A 121 27.11 -3.75 8.55
N TYR A 122 27.03 -3.28 9.80
CA TYR A 122 26.09 -2.25 10.21
C TYR A 122 26.20 -0.94 9.40
N GLN A 123 27.41 -0.51 9.07
CA GLN A 123 27.62 0.77 8.36
C GLN A 123 27.14 0.67 6.91
N ASP A 124 27.37 -0.44 6.24
CA ASP A 124 26.96 -0.66 4.86
C ASP A 124 25.45 -0.94 4.79
N LEU A 125 24.89 -1.70 5.73
CA LEU A 125 23.43 -1.85 5.85
C LEU A 125 22.73 -0.50 6.04
N LYS A 126 23.28 0.38 6.87
CA LYS A 126 22.75 1.74 7.08
C LYS A 126 22.78 2.59 5.81
N LYS A 127 23.79 2.42 4.94
CA LYS A 127 23.85 3.07 3.62
C LYS A 127 22.76 2.50 2.70
N GLU A 128 22.61 1.17 2.65
CA GLU A 128 21.57 0.51 1.83
C GLU A 128 20.15 0.94 2.24
N MET A 129 19.87 1.10 3.54
CA MET A 129 18.57 1.59 4.03
C MET A 129 18.20 2.99 3.52
N ARG A 130 19.16 3.79 3.08
CA ARG A 130 18.95 5.15 2.55
C ARG A 130 18.76 5.20 1.05
N LYS A 131 19.08 4.12 0.32
CA LYS A 131 18.93 4.04 -1.12
C LYS A 131 17.47 4.00 -1.55
N SER A 132 17.18 4.46 -2.75
CA SER A 132 15.85 4.36 -3.37
C SER A 132 15.90 3.35 -4.52
N PRO A 133 14.89 2.48 -4.67
CA PRO A 133 13.74 2.30 -3.76
C PRO A 133 14.15 1.65 -2.43
N ARG A 134 13.55 2.11 -1.34
CA ARG A 134 13.86 1.57 -0.02
C ARG A 134 13.38 0.13 0.10
N PHE A 135 14.28 -0.76 0.54
CA PHE A 135 13.92 -2.14 0.85
C PHE A 135 13.18 -2.26 2.19
N TYR A 136 13.42 -1.35 3.13
CA TYR A 136 12.76 -1.29 4.42
C TYR A 136 11.59 -0.31 4.37
N LYS A 137 10.42 -0.74 4.85
CA LYS A 137 9.21 0.06 4.86
C LYS A 137 8.53 0.03 6.22
N THR A 138 7.82 1.11 6.53
CA THR A 138 7.06 1.25 7.77
C THR A 138 5.58 1.40 7.45
N ILE A 139 4.75 0.57 8.06
CA ILE A 139 3.29 0.61 7.94
C ILE A 139 2.70 1.29 9.17
N LYS A 140 2.11 2.45 8.97
CA LYS A 140 1.43 3.19 10.03
C LYS A 140 0.03 2.63 10.22
N SER A 141 -0.15 1.75 11.21
CA SER A 141 -1.40 1.03 11.45
C SER A 141 -2.62 1.93 11.70
N ASN A 142 -2.39 3.16 12.18
CA ASN A 142 -3.42 4.17 12.44
C ASN A 142 -3.74 5.07 11.23
N LYS A 143 -3.20 4.79 10.04
CA LYS A 143 -3.41 5.58 8.81
C LYS A 143 -4.19 4.81 7.75
N ALA A 144 -4.97 3.81 8.16
CA ALA A 144 -5.72 2.93 7.26
C ALA A 144 -4.88 2.50 6.02
N PRO A 145 -3.74 1.80 6.24
CA PRO A 145 -2.87 1.39 5.14
C PRO A 145 -3.62 0.46 4.21
N ILE A 146 -3.36 0.55 2.91
CA ILE A 146 -3.92 -0.38 1.92
C ILE A 146 -3.03 -1.63 1.92
N ILE A 147 -3.51 -2.68 2.59
CA ILE A 147 -2.90 -4.00 2.62
C ILE A 147 -3.81 -4.96 1.87
N LEU A 148 -3.25 -5.69 0.94
CA LEU A 148 -3.94 -6.58 0.02
C LEU A 148 -3.35 -7.99 0.10
N ASP A 149 -4.08 -8.97 -0.40
CA ASP A 149 -3.58 -10.34 -0.50
C ASP A 149 -2.28 -10.41 -1.31
N LYS A 150 -1.38 -11.31 -0.91
CA LYS A 150 -0.08 -11.54 -1.57
C LYS A 150 -0.19 -11.86 -3.05
N SER A 151 -1.29 -12.48 -3.48
CA SER A 151 -1.51 -12.86 -4.88
C SER A 151 -1.48 -11.67 -5.84
N LEU A 152 -1.83 -10.48 -5.38
CA LEU A 152 -1.77 -9.27 -6.20
C LEU A 152 -0.33 -8.82 -6.42
N GLY A 153 0.51 -8.84 -5.39
CA GLY A 153 1.93 -8.53 -5.51
C GLY A 153 2.69 -9.54 -6.37
N LEU A 154 2.33 -10.82 -6.28
CA LEU A 154 2.95 -11.87 -7.09
C LEU A 154 2.70 -11.75 -8.60
N LYS A 155 1.69 -10.98 -9.02
CA LYS A 155 1.35 -10.76 -10.44
C LYS A 155 2.16 -9.64 -11.08
N VAL A 156 2.87 -8.83 -10.30
CA VAL A 156 3.61 -7.65 -10.81
C VAL A 156 5.12 -7.84 -10.70
N ASP A 157 5.84 -7.18 -11.60
CA ASP A 157 7.31 -7.15 -11.56
C ASP A 157 7.80 -6.23 -10.41
N PRO A 158 8.90 -6.57 -9.75
CA PRO A 158 9.83 -7.68 -10.07
C PRO A 158 9.42 -9.04 -9.48
N TYR A 159 8.42 -9.13 -8.60
CA TYR A 159 8.08 -10.33 -7.84
C TYR A 159 7.66 -11.51 -8.72
N LYS A 160 6.94 -11.22 -9.83
CA LYS A 160 6.59 -12.24 -10.81
C LYS A 160 7.81 -12.94 -11.39
N LYS A 161 8.88 -12.18 -11.69
CA LYS A 161 10.14 -12.71 -12.23
C LYS A 161 10.96 -13.46 -11.18
N ILE A 162 10.97 -12.99 -9.93
CA ILE A 162 11.67 -13.64 -8.82
C ILE A 162 11.06 -15.03 -8.54
N GLY A 163 9.75 -15.15 -8.63
CA GLY A 163 9.01 -16.38 -8.39
C GLY A 163 8.80 -16.73 -6.92
N ILE A 164 7.70 -17.42 -6.65
CA ILE A 164 7.22 -17.70 -5.27
C ILE A 164 8.24 -18.51 -4.45
N ASN A 165 8.95 -19.45 -5.07
CA ASN A 165 9.90 -20.32 -4.36
C ASN A 165 11.06 -19.53 -3.76
N LEU A 166 11.59 -18.53 -4.49
CA LEU A 166 12.67 -17.67 -4.00
C LEU A 166 12.13 -16.63 -3.00
N LEU A 167 10.92 -16.10 -3.25
CA LEU A 167 10.28 -15.15 -2.34
C LEU A 167 9.99 -15.77 -0.96
N ASN A 168 9.63 -17.05 -0.90
CA ASN A 168 9.41 -17.76 0.36
C ASN A 168 10.70 -18.04 1.16
N LYS A 169 11.87 -17.95 0.53
CA LYS A 169 13.18 -18.11 1.19
C LYS A 169 13.73 -16.78 1.72
N ARG A 170 13.22 -15.68 1.25
CA ARG A 170 13.59 -14.31 1.66
C ARG A 170 12.88 -13.88 2.93
#